data_f18e7a1c821091c14b9c645dc6ce99be
#
_entry.id   f18e7a1c821091c14b9c645dc6ce99be
#
_cell.length_a   1.000
_cell.length_b   1.000
_cell.length_c   1.000
_cell.angle_alpha   90.00
_cell.angle_beta   90.00
_cell.angle_gamma   90.00
#
_symmetry.space_group_name_H-M   'P 1'
#
loop_
_entity.id
_entity.type
_entity.pdbx_description
1 polymer ?
#
loop_
_entity_poly.entity_id
_entity_poly.type
_entity_poly.pdbx_seq_one_letter_code
_entity_poly.pdbx_strand_id
1 'polypeptide(L)'
;MHVHDVLIIGAGPAGLAAAARLKEHTPSATFTDDEHQRYHWIRKHGRKMNVKNYKTNQDSLSTPRTASDTSDCGCNCDAAPRDPSIDMLVLDADGTDWMSKWNRLFKTFGIDYLRSPMFFQIDPADRDALLGYAYEKGREKELQALPGCAGKEISKHKKKKKLNARGRFPGSGPDVDERDRKDYFTPSTNLFTSHCEEVIRRYGLGPDMLRQERVMDISYDEASSFYDVEQNSVISDDASSENKKIFRVKTDQGVRYANIVILAVGPGNAPSIPSLSGLPTPSPHEGYTHAMQVKQFPPPHVAAKIKARRSTNMLIVGGGLTSVQLADLAIKRGVSKVHLLMRGPLKVKYFDVDLDWVGKFRNFNQAAFWSADTDEERFEMITQARNGGSMTPRYRKILDAHVASGKIALHTHTTLCSVSWDADSKLWTNVKVSTDIAIPAIDYIVFATGIQSDIGTIPFLQTLQQQHPIDYVGGLPCLNDDLMWDDDVPLFVTGRLAGLRLGPGAPNLVGARIGAERIAWNVEDELKKMGKLNKGMDRRDSGYEGNSADEEYESYASARENRFAGLAGMGE
;
A
#
# COMPACT_ATOMS: atom_id res chain seq x y z
N MET A 1 27.43 -20.02 -0.88
CA MET A 1 26.61 -18.85 -0.47
C MET A 1 25.67 -18.51 -1.63
N HIS A 2 24.34 -18.46 -1.40
CA HIS A 2 23.39 -18.01 -2.43
C HIS A 2 23.13 -16.53 -2.28
N VAL A 3 23.26 -15.77 -3.37
CA VAL A 3 23.04 -14.32 -3.39
C VAL A 3 21.83 -14.03 -4.30
N HIS A 4 20.73 -13.65 -3.69
CA HIS A 4 19.51 -13.29 -4.41
C HIS A 4 19.70 -11.99 -5.22
N ASP A 5 18.99 -11.86 -6.32
CA ASP A 5 19.00 -10.61 -7.07
C ASP A 5 18.30 -9.50 -6.28
N VAL A 6 17.13 -9.80 -5.75
CA VAL A 6 16.32 -8.86 -4.96
C VAL A 6 15.81 -9.54 -3.69
N LEU A 7 15.96 -8.86 -2.56
CA LEU A 7 15.39 -9.28 -1.28
C LEU A 7 14.39 -8.21 -0.82
N ILE A 8 13.12 -8.60 -0.65
CA ILE A 8 12.05 -7.71 -0.19
C ILE A 8 11.79 -7.98 1.29
N ILE A 9 11.82 -6.95 2.13
CA ILE A 9 11.52 -7.03 3.56
C ILE A 9 10.13 -6.46 3.82
N GLY A 10 9.19 -7.36 4.12
CA GLY A 10 7.78 -7.07 4.36
C GLY A 10 6.85 -7.56 3.24
N ALA A 11 5.94 -8.49 3.57
CA ALA A 11 4.95 -9.05 2.67
C ALA A 11 3.55 -8.36 2.78
N GLY A 12 3.53 -7.10 3.17
CA GLY A 12 2.33 -6.26 3.18
C GLY A 12 1.99 -5.71 1.78
N PRO A 13 1.01 -4.78 1.68
CA PRO A 13 0.57 -4.23 0.39
C PRO A 13 1.71 -3.61 -0.44
N ALA A 14 2.68 -2.95 0.21
CA ALA A 14 3.80 -2.32 -0.48
C ALA A 14 4.79 -3.36 -1.04
N GLY A 15 5.09 -4.42 -0.27
CA GLY A 15 5.93 -5.53 -0.74
C GLY A 15 5.27 -6.31 -1.87
N LEU A 16 3.95 -6.58 -1.75
CA LEU A 16 3.20 -7.25 -2.80
C LEU A 16 3.16 -6.42 -4.11
N ALA A 17 2.95 -5.10 -3.98
CA ALA A 17 2.98 -4.21 -5.14
C ALA A 17 4.37 -4.20 -5.82
N ALA A 18 5.47 -4.16 -5.04
CA ALA A 18 6.83 -4.20 -5.56
C ALA A 18 7.12 -5.54 -6.27
N ALA A 19 6.80 -6.66 -5.64
CA ALA A 19 7.00 -7.99 -6.23
C ALA A 19 6.19 -8.18 -7.52
N ALA A 20 4.91 -7.75 -7.53
CA ALA A 20 4.06 -7.81 -8.71
C ALA A 20 4.61 -6.94 -9.85
N ARG A 21 5.09 -5.72 -9.52
CA ARG A 21 5.63 -4.80 -10.54
C ARG A 21 6.94 -5.31 -11.14
N LEU A 22 7.79 -5.96 -10.36
CA LEU A 22 9.02 -6.59 -10.88
C LEU A 22 8.74 -7.76 -11.84
N LYS A 23 7.54 -8.33 -11.82
CA LYS A 23 7.08 -9.38 -12.74
C LYS A 23 6.19 -8.86 -13.88
N GLU A 24 5.79 -7.58 -13.86
CA GLU A 24 4.93 -6.99 -14.90
C GLU A 24 5.77 -6.36 -16.01
N HIS A 25 5.56 -6.82 -17.24
CA HIS A 25 6.29 -6.35 -18.42
C HIS A 25 5.66 -5.10 -19.05
N THR A 26 4.34 -4.91 -18.90
CA THR A 26 3.58 -3.81 -19.51
C THR A 26 2.76 -3.04 -18.47
N PRO A 27 3.43 -2.34 -17.54
CA PRO A 27 2.74 -1.63 -16.47
C PRO A 27 1.91 -0.46 -17.00
N SER A 28 0.71 -0.27 -16.44
CA SER A 28 -0.21 0.80 -16.88
C SER A 28 0.32 2.22 -16.66
N ALA A 29 1.34 2.39 -15.80
CA ALA A 29 1.99 3.69 -15.59
C ALA A 29 2.72 4.20 -16.85
N THR A 30 3.07 3.31 -17.79
CA THR A 30 3.68 3.69 -19.08
C THR A 30 2.65 4.14 -20.11
N PHE A 31 1.35 3.95 -19.85
CA PHE A 31 0.29 4.34 -20.78
C PHE A 31 -0.25 5.74 -20.45
N THR A 32 -0.55 6.50 -21.50
CA THR A 32 -1.42 7.68 -21.41
C THR A 32 -2.86 7.25 -21.15
N ASP A 33 -3.74 8.19 -20.75
CA ASP A 33 -5.16 7.89 -20.55
C ASP A 33 -5.84 7.32 -21.81
N ASP A 34 -5.46 7.82 -23.00
CA ASP A 34 -6.01 7.35 -24.28
C ASP A 34 -5.50 5.95 -24.64
N GLU A 35 -4.23 5.66 -24.41
CA GLU A 35 -3.63 4.34 -24.60
C GLU A 35 -4.25 3.32 -23.65
N HIS A 36 -4.44 3.69 -22.39
CA HIS A 36 -5.08 2.84 -21.40
C HIS A 36 -6.54 2.51 -21.78
N GLN A 37 -7.32 3.49 -22.22
CA GLN A 37 -8.68 3.26 -22.72
C GLN A 37 -8.69 2.36 -23.95
N ARG A 38 -7.75 2.55 -24.85
CA ARG A 38 -7.60 1.77 -26.08
C ARG A 38 -7.22 0.32 -25.76
N TYR A 39 -6.27 0.11 -24.84
CA TYR A 39 -5.88 -1.21 -24.35
C TYR A 39 -7.07 -1.97 -23.77
N HIS A 40 -7.86 -1.37 -22.89
CA HIS A 40 -9.08 -1.98 -22.35
C HIS A 40 -10.10 -2.31 -23.41
N TRP A 41 -10.29 -1.41 -24.37
CA TRP A 41 -11.24 -1.64 -25.45
C TRP A 41 -10.81 -2.82 -26.34
N ILE A 42 -9.54 -2.90 -26.69
CA ILE A 42 -8.96 -4.00 -27.48
C ILE A 42 -9.06 -5.31 -26.71
N ARG A 43 -8.66 -5.35 -25.45
CA ARG A 43 -8.74 -6.56 -24.61
C ARG A 43 -10.17 -7.09 -24.50
N LYS A 44 -11.14 -6.20 -24.39
CA LYS A 44 -12.57 -6.56 -24.32
C LYS A 44 -13.14 -7.04 -25.64
N HIS A 45 -12.67 -6.51 -26.77
CA HIS A 45 -13.31 -6.71 -28.08
C HIS A 45 -12.37 -7.37 -29.12
N GLY A 46 -11.10 -7.58 -28.82
CA GLY A 46 -10.05 -7.97 -29.76
C GLY A 46 -10.35 -9.25 -30.55
N ARG A 47 -11.03 -10.23 -29.95
CA ARG A 47 -11.48 -11.44 -30.66
C ARG A 47 -12.55 -11.18 -31.73
N LYS A 48 -13.15 -9.99 -31.78
CA LYS A 48 -14.21 -9.57 -32.71
C LYS A 48 -13.78 -8.51 -33.71
N MET A 49 -12.50 -8.08 -33.67
CA MET A 49 -12.01 -7.01 -34.54
C MET A 49 -11.42 -7.55 -35.83
N ASN A 50 -12.04 -7.18 -36.94
CA ASN A 50 -11.36 -7.15 -38.25
C ASN A 50 -10.75 -5.75 -38.41
N VAL A 51 -9.46 -5.60 -38.15
CA VAL A 51 -8.72 -4.37 -38.46
C VAL A 51 -8.54 -4.30 -39.96
N LYS A 52 -9.36 -3.49 -40.62
CA LYS A 52 -9.11 -3.14 -42.02
C LYS A 52 -7.90 -2.23 -42.08
N ASN A 53 -6.80 -2.74 -42.60
CA ASN A 53 -5.62 -1.95 -42.87
C ASN A 53 -5.93 -0.95 -44.02
N TYR A 54 -6.06 0.32 -43.66
CA TYR A 54 -6.38 1.40 -44.63
C TYR A 54 -5.22 1.80 -45.58
N LYS A 55 -4.04 1.17 -45.46
CA LYS A 55 -2.83 1.63 -46.18
C LYS A 55 -2.24 0.65 -47.21
N THR A 56 -2.88 -0.47 -47.53
CA THR A 56 -2.42 -1.31 -48.63
C THR A 56 -3.52 -1.51 -49.65
N ASN A 57 -3.52 -0.64 -50.68
CA ASN A 57 -4.09 -0.96 -51.99
C ASN A 57 -3.20 -2.06 -52.60
N GLN A 58 -3.33 -3.30 -52.18
CA GLN A 58 -2.88 -4.46 -52.94
C GLN A 58 -3.82 -5.60 -52.65
N ASP A 59 -4.53 -5.98 -53.70
CA ASP A 59 -5.38 -7.14 -53.77
C ASP A 59 -4.59 -8.41 -53.39
N SER A 60 -4.90 -8.96 -52.22
CA SER A 60 -4.64 -10.36 -51.97
C SER A 60 -5.92 -11.01 -51.47
N LEU A 61 -6.47 -11.82 -52.35
CA LEU A 61 -7.56 -12.74 -52.05
C LEU A 61 -7.20 -13.60 -50.80
N SER A 62 -7.79 -13.30 -49.70
CA SER A 62 -7.82 -14.23 -48.57
C SER A 62 -9.10 -15.06 -48.62
N THR A 63 -8.96 -16.35 -48.83
CA THR A 63 -9.98 -17.37 -48.74
C THR A 63 -10.76 -17.29 -47.41
N PRO A 64 -12.10 -17.43 -47.45
CA PRO A 64 -12.88 -17.44 -46.21
C PRO A 64 -12.59 -18.74 -45.44
N ARG A 65 -12.10 -18.63 -44.23
CA ARG A 65 -12.06 -19.76 -43.28
C ARG A 65 -13.49 -20.09 -42.87
N THR A 66 -13.91 -21.31 -43.23
CA THR A 66 -15.16 -21.93 -42.86
C THR A 66 -15.26 -22.07 -41.33
N ALA A 67 -16.42 -21.67 -40.82
CA ALA A 67 -16.79 -21.86 -39.41
C ALA A 67 -17.06 -23.36 -39.17
N SER A 68 -16.05 -24.06 -38.66
CA SER A 68 -16.20 -25.35 -37.99
C SER A 68 -14.91 -25.64 -37.20
N ASP A 69 -14.87 -25.14 -35.99
CA ASP A 69 -14.10 -25.75 -34.91
C ASP A 69 -14.52 -25.11 -33.60
N THR A 70 -15.61 -25.66 -33.05
CA THR A 70 -15.89 -25.58 -31.62
C THR A 70 -15.02 -26.65 -30.95
N SER A 71 -13.77 -26.37 -30.76
CA SER A 71 -12.91 -27.13 -29.87
C SER A 71 -12.38 -26.17 -28.80
N ASP A 72 -12.71 -26.54 -27.61
CA ASP A 72 -12.15 -26.17 -26.31
C ASP A 72 -10.86 -25.33 -26.43
N CYS A 73 -11.01 -24.01 -26.33
CA CYS A 73 -9.86 -23.14 -26.14
C CYS A 73 -9.38 -23.31 -24.71
N GLY A 74 -8.64 -24.34 -24.43
CA GLY A 74 -7.65 -24.34 -23.38
C GLY A 74 -6.72 -23.16 -23.65
N CYS A 75 -7.03 -22.01 -23.09
CA CYS A 75 -6.10 -20.87 -23.05
C CYS A 75 -4.92 -21.33 -22.21
N ASN A 76 -3.94 -21.95 -22.86
CA ASN A 76 -2.62 -22.12 -22.31
C ASN A 76 -1.99 -20.71 -22.27
N CYS A 77 -2.28 -19.97 -21.20
CA CYS A 77 -1.61 -18.71 -20.86
C CYS A 77 -0.18 -18.97 -20.35
N ASP A 78 0.36 -20.17 -20.57
CA ASP A 78 1.57 -20.66 -19.90
C ASP A 78 2.85 -20.56 -20.73
N ALA A 79 2.87 -19.83 -21.84
CA ALA A 79 4.08 -19.76 -22.64
C ALA A 79 4.37 -18.36 -23.20
N ALA A 80 4.49 -17.37 -22.32
CA ALA A 80 5.37 -16.25 -22.64
C ALA A 80 6.82 -16.71 -22.37
N PRO A 81 7.81 -16.42 -23.26
CA PRO A 81 9.19 -16.72 -23.00
C PRO A 81 9.60 -16.04 -21.70
N ARG A 82 10.06 -16.83 -20.76
CA ARG A 82 10.52 -16.34 -19.46
C ARG A 82 11.79 -15.55 -19.71
N ASP A 83 11.69 -14.22 -19.64
CA ASP A 83 12.82 -13.35 -19.34
C ASP A 83 13.58 -13.94 -18.15
N PRO A 84 14.92 -13.84 -18.09
CA PRO A 84 15.70 -14.38 -16.99
C PRO A 84 15.04 -13.92 -15.69
N SER A 85 14.39 -14.85 -15.00
CA SER A 85 13.52 -14.56 -13.87
C SER A 85 14.39 -13.96 -12.77
N ILE A 86 14.12 -12.69 -12.40
CA ILE A 86 14.73 -12.05 -11.23
C ILE A 86 14.54 -13.00 -10.04
N ASP A 87 15.65 -13.43 -9.45
CA ASP A 87 15.64 -14.26 -8.24
C ASP A 87 15.25 -13.40 -7.03
N MET A 88 14.01 -13.55 -6.57
CA MET A 88 13.44 -12.77 -5.47
C MET A 88 13.23 -13.62 -4.24
N LEU A 89 13.68 -13.10 -3.09
CA LEU A 89 13.31 -13.59 -1.76
C LEU A 89 12.52 -12.53 -1.00
N VAL A 90 11.45 -12.95 -0.32
CA VAL A 90 10.61 -12.08 0.51
C VAL A 90 10.66 -12.54 1.95
N LEU A 91 10.97 -11.62 2.88
CA LEU A 91 11.02 -11.89 4.32
C LEU A 91 9.89 -11.14 5.02
N ASP A 92 9.11 -11.84 5.84
CA ASP A 92 8.08 -11.23 6.67
C ASP A 92 8.10 -11.78 8.10
N ALA A 93 8.02 -10.92 9.09
CA ALA A 93 8.06 -11.33 10.49
C ALA A 93 6.69 -11.82 11.03
N ASP A 94 5.61 -11.53 10.33
CA ASP A 94 4.23 -11.75 10.81
C ASP A 94 3.56 -13.01 10.26
N GLY A 95 4.09 -13.61 9.16
CA GLY A 95 3.50 -14.83 8.60
C GLY A 95 4.22 -15.37 7.36
N THR A 96 3.75 -16.55 6.90
CA THR A 96 4.24 -17.27 5.72
C THR A 96 3.50 -16.89 4.44
N ASP A 97 2.46 -16.07 4.54
CA ASP A 97 1.61 -15.66 3.42
C ASP A 97 1.66 -14.15 3.19
N TRP A 98 1.45 -13.74 1.95
CA TRP A 98 1.25 -12.35 1.61
C TRP A 98 0.10 -11.75 2.41
N MET A 99 0.21 -10.50 2.81
CA MET A 99 -0.81 -9.75 3.54
C MET A 99 -1.16 -10.31 4.94
N SER A 100 -0.37 -11.22 5.53
CA SER A 100 -0.67 -11.88 6.82
C SER A 100 -1.03 -10.91 7.93
N LYS A 101 -0.23 -9.88 8.15
CA LYS A 101 -0.50 -8.83 9.16
C LYS A 101 -1.76 -8.03 8.84
N TRP A 102 -1.94 -7.65 7.58
CA TRP A 102 -3.10 -6.92 7.11
C TRP A 102 -4.38 -7.73 7.37
N ASN A 103 -4.45 -8.95 6.87
CA ASN A 103 -5.61 -9.82 7.01
C ASN A 103 -5.94 -10.10 8.48
N ARG A 104 -4.92 -10.36 9.31
CA ARG A 104 -5.09 -10.58 10.75
C ARG A 104 -5.71 -9.36 11.44
N LEU A 105 -5.20 -8.16 11.18
CA LEU A 105 -5.71 -6.93 11.80
C LEU A 105 -7.13 -6.60 11.33
N PHE A 106 -7.41 -6.69 10.04
CA PHE A 106 -8.73 -6.42 9.50
C PHE A 106 -9.78 -7.39 10.03
N LYS A 107 -9.45 -8.70 10.11
CA LYS A 107 -10.29 -9.72 10.73
C LYS A 107 -10.51 -9.47 12.22
N THR A 108 -9.45 -9.15 12.96
CA THR A 108 -9.52 -8.91 14.42
C THR A 108 -10.39 -7.70 14.74
N PHE A 109 -10.30 -6.65 13.95
CA PHE A 109 -11.06 -5.41 14.13
C PHE A 109 -12.44 -5.44 13.48
N GLY A 110 -12.78 -6.48 12.70
CA GLY A 110 -14.05 -6.56 11.99
C GLY A 110 -14.22 -5.42 10.99
N ILE A 111 -13.17 -5.11 10.21
CA ILE A 111 -13.21 -4.05 9.20
C ILE A 111 -13.81 -4.62 7.92
N ASP A 112 -15.05 -4.25 7.62
CA ASP A 112 -15.79 -4.76 6.46
C ASP A 112 -15.40 -4.06 5.15
N TYR A 113 -15.03 -2.78 5.21
CA TYR A 113 -14.71 -1.95 4.06
C TYR A 113 -13.43 -1.17 4.25
N LEU A 114 -12.65 -1.04 3.19
CA LEU A 114 -11.45 -0.20 3.19
C LEU A 114 -11.84 1.28 3.30
N ARG A 115 -10.89 2.10 3.75
CA ARG A 115 -10.99 3.56 3.66
C ARG A 115 -10.58 4.07 2.28
N SER A 116 -9.68 3.34 1.61
CA SER A 116 -9.14 3.68 0.29
C SER A 116 -10.19 3.56 -0.81
N PRO A 117 -10.22 4.49 -1.78
CA PRO A 117 -11.09 4.36 -2.94
C PRO A 117 -10.62 3.24 -3.89
N MET A 118 -11.48 2.82 -4.81
CA MET A 118 -11.24 1.71 -5.74
C MET A 118 -9.97 1.82 -6.57
N PHE A 119 -9.61 3.04 -6.99
CA PHE A 119 -8.41 3.27 -7.79
C PHE A 119 -7.10 3.28 -6.97
N PHE A 120 -7.18 3.14 -5.64
CA PHE A 120 -6.04 2.86 -4.77
C PHE A 120 -5.92 1.35 -4.60
N GLN A 121 -5.15 0.73 -5.48
CA GLN A 121 -4.95 -0.71 -5.55
C GLN A 121 -3.49 -1.04 -5.90
N ILE A 122 -3.11 -2.31 -5.94
CA ILE A 122 -1.71 -2.75 -6.01
C ILE A 122 -1.31 -3.34 -7.37
N ASP A 123 -2.26 -3.66 -8.25
CA ASP A 123 -1.97 -4.30 -9.55
C ASP A 123 -1.24 -3.32 -10.49
N PRO A 124 -0.04 -3.62 -10.98
CA PRO A 124 0.70 -2.75 -11.86
C PRO A 124 0.18 -2.73 -13.30
N ALA A 125 -0.46 -3.80 -13.77
CA ALA A 125 -0.90 -3.93 -15.16
C ALA A 125 -2.04 -3.00 -15.54
N ASP A 126 -2.92 -2.68 -14.57
CA ASP A 126 -4.14 -1.93 -14.84
C ASP A 126 -4.46 -0.95 -13.71
N ARG A 127 -4.67 0.33 -14.05
CA ARG A 127 -5.06 1.37 -13.11
C ARG A 127 -6.40 1.08 -12.44
N ASP A 128 -7.33 0.49 -13.17
CA ASP A 128 -8.69 0.20 -12.72
C ASP A 128 -8.90 -1.30 -12.40
N ALA A 129 -7.82 -2.07 -12.20
CA ALA A 129 -7.83 -3.52 -12.01
C ALA A 129 -8.84 -3.99 -10.94
N LEU A 130 -8.88 -3.34 -9.79
CA LEU A 130 -9.79 -3.72 -8.70
C LEU A 130 -11.27 -3.50 -9.08
N LEU A 131 -11.57 -2.42 -9.81
CA LEU A 131 -12.91 -2.16 -10.31
C LEU A 131 -13.29 -3.17 -11.40
N GLY A 132 -12.37 -3.43 -12.34
CA GLY A 132 -12.53 -4.44 -13.38
C GLY A 132 -12.79 -5.83 -12.79
N TYR A 133 -12.02 -6.23 -11.78
CA TYR A 133 -12.18 -7.47 -11.04
C TYR A 133 -13.56 -7.59 -10.38
N ALA A 134 -14.05 -6.51 -9.75
CA ALA A 134 -15.38 -6.51 -9.13
C ALA A 134 -16.50 -6.80 -10.16
N TYR A 135 -16.43 -6.17 -11.34
CA TYR A 135 -17.41 -6.39 -12.41
C TYR A 135 -17.26 -7.77 -13.08
N GLU A 136 -16.03 -8.22 -13.32
CA GLU A 136 -15.76 -9.54 -13.92
C GLU A 136 -16.31 -10.68 -13.05
N LYS A 137 -16.16 -10.55 -11.73
CA LYS A 137 -16.63 -11.57 -10.77
C LYS A 137 -18.07 -11.34 -10.30
N GLY A 138 -18.80 -10.35 -10.82
CA GLY A 138 -20.20 -10.04 -10.43
C GLY A 138 -20.32 -9.60 -8.95
N ARG A 139 -19.28 -8.93 -8.42
CA ARG A 139 -19.18 -8.54 -7.01
C ARG A 139 -19.37 -7.03 -6.78
N GLU A 140 -20.05 -6.33 -7.68
CA GLU A 140 -20.30 -4.88 -7.63
C GLU A 140 -21.06 -4.47 -6.35
N LYS A 141 -21.85 -5.36 -5.78
CA LYS A 141 -22.58 -5.14 -4.53
C LYS A 141 -21.66 -4.95 -3.32
N GLU A 142 -20.40 -5.38 -3.43
CA GLU A 142 -19.38 -5.19 -2.40
C GLU A 142 -18.66 -3.84 -2.52
N LEU A 143 -19.09 -2.98 -3.42
CA LEU A 143 -18.62 -1.62 -3.57
C LEU A 143 -19.52 -0.68 -2.77
N GLN A 144 -18.94 0.06 -1.84
CA GLN A 144 -19.65 1.06 -1.04
C GLN A 144 -19.41 2.46 -1.59
N ALA A 145 -20.47 3.14 -2.04
CA ALA A 145 -20.38 4.52 -2.49
C ALA A 145 -20.00 5.46 -1.33
N LEU A 146 -19.17 6.46 -1.62
CA LEU A 146 -18.80 7.54 -0.71
C LEU A 146 -19.67 8.78 -0.97
N PRO A 147 -20.81 8.94 -0.27
CA PRO A 147 -21.75 10.01 -0.56
C PRO A 147 -21.16 11.38 -0.24
N GLY A 148 -21.31 12.32 -1.17
CA GLY A 148 -20.87 13.70 -1.02
C GLY A 148 -19.38 13.94 -1.28
N CYS A 149 -18.59 12.92 -1.62
CA CYS A 149 -17.20 13.06 -2.00
C CYS A 149 -17.09 13.76 -3.36
N ALA A 150 -17.65 13.17 -4.41
CA ALA A 150 -17.66 13.73 -5.76
C ALA A 150 -18.41 15.08 -5.86
N GLY A 151 -19.47 15.25 -5.08
CA GLY A 151 -20.27 16.49 -5.07
C GLY A 151 -19.54 17.75 -4.61
N LYS A 152 -18.39 17.61 -3.95
CA LYS A 152 -17.54 18.75 -3.52
C LYS A 152 -16.63 19.28 -4.63
N GLU A 153 -16.43 18.51 -5.67
CA GLU A 153 -15.48 18.79 -6.77
C GLU A 153 -16.12 19.41 -8.02
N ILE A 154 -17.31 19.99 -7.91
CA ILE A 154 -17.97 20.63 -9.05
C ILE A 154 -17.15 21.84 -9.49
N SER A 155 -16.68 21.83 -10.74
CA SER A 155 -15.90 22.93 -11.32
C SER A 155 -16.65 24.27 -11.27
N LYS A 156 -15.90 25.39 -11.18
CA LYS A 156 -16.49 26.74 -11.22
C LYS A 156 -17.40 26.94 -12.45
N HIS A 157 -17.04 26.35 -13.59
CA HIS A 157 -17.83 26.43 -14.82
C HIS A 157 -19.14 25.65 -14.72
N LYS A 158 -19.14 24.44 -14.19
CA LYS A 158 -20.36 23.66 -13.92
C LYS A 158 -21.23 24.36 -12.86
N LYS A 159 -20.63 24.97 -11.82
CA LYS A 159 -21.37 25.79 -10.85
C LYS A 159 -22.10 26.96 -11.51
N LYS A 160 -21.42 27.67 -12.43
CA LYS A 160 -22.01 28.81 -13.17
C LYS A 160 -23.12 28.34 -14.10
N LYS A 161 -22.93 27.23 -14.82
CA LYS A 161 -23.96 26.62 -15.67
C LYS A 161 -25.18 26.17 -14.87
N LYS A 162 -25.00 25.64 -13.67
CA LYS A 162 -26.04 25.22 -12.75
C LYS A 162 -26.81 26.38 -12.16
N LEU A 163 -26.13 27.49 -11.85
CA LEU A 163 -26.76 28.73 -11.39
C LEU A 163 -27.68 29.32 -12.47
N ASN A 164 -27.22 29.30 -13.73
CA ASN A 164 -27.98 29.79 -14.88
C ASN A 164 -29.14 28.82 -15.30
N ALA A 165 -29.06 27.53 -14.96
CA ALA A 165 -30.07 26.53 -15.27
C ALA A 165 -31.17 26.40 -14.17
N ARG A 166 -30.93 26.96 -12.96
CA ARG A 166 -31.89 26.91 -11.83
C ARG A 166 -33.26 27.54 -12.14
N GLY A 167 -33.34 28.38 -13.16
CA GLY A 167 -34.62 28.94 -13.63
C GLY A 167 -35.44 27.99 -14.51
N ARG A 168 -34.93 26.86 -14.98
CA ARG A 168 -35.61 26.00 -15.96
C ARG A 168 -36.09 24.63 -15.44
N PHE A 169 -35.49 24.08 -14.38
CA PHE A 169 -35.93 22.76 -13.85
C PHE A 169 -35.73 22.69 -12.33
N PRO A 170 -36.78 22.97 -11.53
CA PRO A 170 -36.75 22.69 -10.10
C PRO A 170 -36.88 21.19 -9.90
N GLY A 171 -35.80 20.51 -9.52
CA GLY A 171 -35.85 19.09 -9.17
C GLY A 171 -34.66 18.22 -9.59
N SER A 172 -33.75 18.72 -10.41
CA SER A 172 -32.52 17.97 -10.70
C SER A 172 -31.60 18.01 -9.46
N GLY A 173 -31.38 16.85 -8.85
CA GLY A 173 -30.40 16.65 -7.80
C GLY A 173 -28.99 17.11 -8.20
N PRO A 174 -28.02 17.05 -7.34
CA PRO A 174 -26.66 17.47 -7.67
C PRO A 174 -26.18 16.67 -8.89
N ASP A 175 -25.78 17.42 -9.92
CA ASP A 175 -25.22 16.89 -11.17
C ASP A 175 -23.87 16.26 -10.84
N VAL A 176 -23.87 15.01 -10.45
CA VAL A 176 -22.69 14.22 -10.17
C VAL A 176 -22.23 13.63 -11.50
N ASP A 177 -20.97 13.89 -11.88
CA ASP A 177 -20.38 13.20 -13.00
C ASP A 177 -20.36 11.68 -12.67
N GLU A 178 -21.04 10.88 -13.48
CA GLU A 178 -21.14 9.43 -13.29
C GLU A 178 -19.74 8.76 -13.24
N ARG A 179 -18.78 9.32 -13.98
CA ARG A 179 -17.38 8.87 -13.98
C ARG A 179 -16.73 9.15 -12.64
N ASP A 180 -16.82 10.37 -12.13
CA ASP A 180 -16.28 10.76 -10.82
C ASP A 180 -16.95 9.96 -9.69
N ARG A 181 -18.24 9.63 -9.83
CA ARG A 181 -18.97 8.85 -8.85
C ARG A 181 -18.46 7.41 -8.74
N LYS A 182 -18.08 6.78 -9.87
CA LYS A 182 -17.52 5.42 -9.89
C LYS A 182 -16.15 5.35 -9.22
N ASP A 183 -15.37 6.41 -9.29
CA ASP A 183 -14.04 6.47 -8.70
C ASP A 183 -14.08 6.55 -7.17
N TYR A 184 -15.17 7.04 -6.60
CA TYR A 184 -15.32 7.22 -5.15
C TYR A 184 -16.17 6.13 -4.48
N PHE A 185 -15.99 4.89 -4.90
CA PHE A 185 -16.39 3.71 -4.14
C PHE A 185 -15.23 3.20 -3.30
N THR A 186 -15.56 2.57 -2.16
CA THR A 186 -14.60 1.75 -1.41
C THR A 186 -14.96 0.29 -1.55
N PRO A 187 -13.96 -0.61 -1.69
CA PRO A 187 -14.22 -2.04 -1.76
C PRO A 187 -14.48 -2.64 -0.37
N SER A 188 -15.22 -3.75 -0.33
CA SER A 188 -15.21 -4.60 0.85
C SER A 188 -13.80 -5.16 1.08
N THR A 189 -13.50 -5.49 2.34
CA THR A 189 -12.23 -6.15 2.70
C THR A 189 -12.09 -7.48 1.96
N ASN A 190 -13.16 -8.26 1.84
CA ASN A 190 -13.14 -9.54 1.15
C ASN A 190 -12.87 -9.38 -0.36
N LEU A 191 -13.47 -8.39 -1.00
CA LEU A 191 -13.21 -8.11 -2.42
C LEU A 191 -11.74 -7.73 -2.65
N PHE A 192 -11.19 -6.86 -1.80
CA PHE A 192 -9.79 -6.45 -1.88
C PHE A 192 -8.84 -7.62 -1.62
N THR A 193 -9.11 -8.47 -0.62
CA THR A 193 -8.28 -9.66 -0.33
C THR A 193 -8.29 -10.61 -1.52
N SER A 194 -9.47 -10.92 -2.10
CA SER A 194 -9.56 -11.79 -3.28
C SER A 194 -8.86 -11.19 -4.51
N HIS A 195 -8.88 -9.87 -4.66
CA HIS A 195 -8.10 -9.21 -5.71
C HIS A 195 -6.59 -9.36 -5.49
N CYS A 196 -6.10 -9.21 -4.24
CA CYS A 196 -4.70 -9.47 -3.92
C CYS A 196 -4.29 -10.92 -4.20
N GLU A 197 -5.15 -11.89 -3.88
CA GLU A 197 -4.93 -13.31 -4.19
C GLU A 197 -4.85 -13.54 -5.71
N GLU A 198 -5.68 -12.87 -6.49
CA GLU A 198 -5.62 -12.94 -7.97
C GLU A 198 -4.32 -12.33 -8.50
N VAL A 199 -3.83 -11.21 -7.94
CA VAL A 199 -2.54 -10.62 -8.28
C VAL A 199 -1.39 -11.59 -7.96
N ILE A 200 -1.39 -12.20 -6.77
CA ILE A 200 -0.40 -13.22 -6.36
C ILE A 200 -0.37 -14.37 -7.37
N ARG A 201 -1.54 -14.89 -7.75
CA ARG A 201 -1.67 -15.99 -8.71
C ARG A 201 -1.18 -15.60 -10.10
N ARG A 202 -1.57 -14.42 -10.60
CA ARG A 202 -1.22 -13.92 -11.94
C ARG A 202 0.27 -13.77 -12.13
N TYR A 203 0.97 -13.24 -11.15
CA TYR A 203 2.42 -13.00 -11.21
C TYR A 203 3.26 -14.15 -10.65
N GLY A 204 2.64 -15.28 -10.31
CA GLY A 204 3.37 -16.45 -9.80
C GLY A 204 4.13 -16.16 -8.50
N LEU A 205 3.58 -15.31 -7.63
CA LEU A 205 4.19 -14.92 -6.35
C LEU A 205 3.90 -16.00 -5.28
N GLY A 206 4.32 -17.23 -5.57
CA GLY A 206 4.04 -18.40 -4.74
C GLY A 206 4.73 -18.38 -3.38
N PRO A 207 4.40 -19.37 -2.52
CA PRO A 207 4.95 -19.47 -1.16
C PRO A 207 6.45 -19.74 -1.13
N ASP A 208 7.04 -20.28 -2.22
CA ASP A 208 8.44 -20.63 -2.28
C ASP A 208 9.39 -19.44 -2.15
N MET A 209 8.95 -18.26 -2.56
CA MET A 209 9.73 -17.01 -2.44
C MET A 209 9.55 -16.30 -1.11
N LEU A 210 8.59 -16.69 -0.27
CA LEU A 210 8.28 -16.02 0.99
C LEU A 210 8.74 -16.86 2.18
N ARG A 211 9.46 -16.24 3.11
CA ARG A 211 9.90 -16.86 4.36
C ARG A 211 9.40 -16.04 5.55
N GLN A 212 8.90 -16.74 6.57
CA GLN A 212 8.61 -16.10 7.84
C GLN A 212 9.89 -15.96 8.64
N GLU A 213 10.56 -14.85 8.45
CA GLU A 213 11.82 -14.52 9.13
C GLU A 213 11.79 -13.06 9.59
N ARG A 214 12.29 -12.84 10.78
CA ARG A 214 12.45 -11.49 11.34
C ARG A 214 13.86 -10.99 11.06
N VAL A 215 13.95 -9.89 10.33
CA VAL A 215 15.23 -9.22 10.09
C VAL A 215 15.72 -8.58 11.40
N MET A 216 16.97 -8.87 11.74
CA MET A 216 17.64 -8.43 12.95
C MET A 216 18.72 -7.38 12.66
N ASP A 217 19.36 -7.46 11.47
CA ASP A 217 20.44 -6.56 11.07
C ASP A 217 20.61 -6.56 9.55
N ILE A 218 21.02 -5.41 9.00
CA ILE A 218 21.35 -5.23 7.59
C ILE A 218 22.70 -4.50 7.50
N SER A 219 23.61 -5.06 6.71
CA SER A 219 24.88 -4.44 6.36
C SER A 219 25.14 -4.52 4.86
N TYR A 220 25.88 -3.58 4.32
CA TYR A 220 26.26 -3.53 2.90
C TYR A 220 27.76 -3.30 2.78
N ASP A 221 28.47 -4.29 2.28
CA ASP A 221 29.94 -4.26 2.21
C ASP A 221 30.44 -5.19 1.10
N GLU A 222 31.76 -5.23 0.89
CA GLU A 222 32.37 -6.15 -0.05
C GLU A 222 32.05 -7.60 0.32
N ALA A 223 31.75 -8.43 -0.68
CA ALA A 223 31.41 -9.83 -0.48
C ALA A 223 32.51 -10.59 0.30
N SER A 224 33.76 -10.22 0.08
CA SER A 224 34.94 -10.76 0.78
C SER A 224 34.94 -10.53 2.29
N SER A 225 34.35 -9.42 2.76
CA SER A 225 34.28 -9.07 4.20
C SER A 225 33.31 -9.98 4.99
N PHE A 226 32.40 -10.67 4.31
CA PHE A 226 31.42 -11.55 4.92
C PHE A 226 31.85 -13.03 5.00
N TYR A 227 33.11 -13.33 4.68
CA TYR A 227 33.67 -14.66 4.89
C TYR A 227 33.87 -14.94 6.37
N ASP A 228 33.07 -15.85 6.92
CA ASP A 228 33.37 -16.48 8.19
C ASP A 228 34.49 -17.51 7.99
N VAL A 229 35.57 -17.36 8.74
CA VAL A 229 36.77 -18.23 8.73
C VAL A 229 36.43 -19.69 9.10
N GLU A 230 35.21 -19.97 9.60
CA GLU A 230 34.78 -21.31 10.02
C GLU A 230 34.12 -22.16 8.93
N GLN A 231 33.75 -21.59 7.78
CA GLN A 231 33.22 -22.36 6.65
C GLN A 231 34.15 -22.27 5.45
N ASN A 232 35.04 -23.27 5.34
CA ASN A 232 35.90 -23.52 4.18
C ASN A 232 35.09 -23.85 2.91
N SER A 233 34.19 -23.00 2.47
CA SER A 233 33.51 -23.17 1.16
C SER A 233 34.09 -22.13 0.20
N VAL A 234 34.91 -22.65 -0.71
CA VAL A 234 35.47 -21.96 -1.86
C VAL A 234 34.33 -21.33 -2.66
N ILE A 235 34.32 -20.00 -2.78
CA ILE A 235 33.57 -19.34 -3.86
C ILE A 235 34.29 -19.68 -5.16
N SER A 236 33.52 -19.98 -6.20
CA SER A 236 34.03 -20.21 -7.54
C SER A 236 34.99 -19.12 -7.97
N ASP A 237 36.14 -19.56 -8.52
CA ASP A 237 37.27 -18.79 -9.04
C ASP A 237 36.89 -17.88 -10.23
N ASP A 238 35.98 -16.94 -10.06
CA ASP A 238 35.82 -15.82 -10.98
C ASP A 238 36.50 -14.60 -10.36
N ALA A 239 37.73 -14.35 -10.79
CA ALA A 239 38.59 -13.25 -10.34
C ALA A 239 37.99 -11.84 -10.59
N SER A 240 36.78 -11.75 -11.16
CA SER A 240 36.00 -10.51 -11.33
C SER A 240 35.07 -10.20 -10.15
N SER A 241 34.99 -11.08 -9.13
CA SER A 241 34.02 -10.95 -8.01
C SER A 241 34.63 -10.34 -6.73
N GLU A 242 35.93 -10.10 -6.68
CA GLU A 242 36.62 -9.73 -5.42
C GLU A 242 36.24 -8.35 -4.85
N ASN A 243 35.67 -7.45 -5.65
CA ASN A 243 35.27 -6.09 -5.19
C ASN A 243 33.78 -5.82 -5.25
N LYS A 244 32.95 -6.87 -5.36
CA LYS A 244 31.51 -6.69 -5.47
C LYS A 244 30.87 -6.51 -4.09
N LYS A 245 30.24 -5.35 -3.84
CA LYS A 245 29.44 -5.11 -2.64
C LYS A 245 28.09 -5.83 -2.74
N ILE A 246 27.65 -6.41 -1.63
CA ILE A 246 26.36 -7.09 -1.48
C ILE A 246 25.74 -6.78 -0.12
N PHE A 247 24.43 -6.98 0.01
CA PHE A 247 23.75 -6.94 1.29
C PHE A 247 23.90 -8.26 2.03
N ARG A 248 24.21 -8.16 3.32
CA ARG A 248 24.09 -9.21 4.31
C ARG A 248 22.91 -8.89 5.22
N VAL A 249 21.88 -9.71 5.19
CA VAL A 249 20.66 -9.57 5.98
C VAL A 249 20.61 -10.69 7.02
N LYS A 250 20.85 -10.35 8.27
CA LYS A 250 20.77 -11.28 9.40
C LYS A 250 19.32 -11.38 9.86
N THR A 251 18.82 -12.61 9.98
CA THR A 251 17.48 -12.89 10.48
C THR A 251 17.55 -13.75 11.74
N ASP A 252 16.41 -14.00 12.37
CA ASP A 252 16.25 -14.94 13.48
C ASP A 252 16.38 -16.42 13.04
N GLN A 253 16.43 -16.68 11.73
CA GLN A 253 16.58 -18.04 11.15
C GLN A 253 17.92 -18.25 10.45
N GLY A 254 18.75 -17.22 10.31
CA GLY A 254 20.07 -17.29 9.65
C GLY A 254 20.45 -16.02 8.91
N VAL A 255 21.32 -16.16 7.92
CA VAL A 255 21.81 -15.04 7.11
C VAL A 255 21.35 -15.21 5.66
N ARG A 256 20.91 -14.11 5.05
CA ARG A 256 20.54 -14.02 3.64
C ARG A 256 21.41 -12.99 2.95
N TYR A 257 21.69 -13.22 1.67
CA TYR A 257 22.51 -12.30 0.88
C TYR A 257 21.74 -11.86 -0.36
N ALA A 258 21.87 -10.61 -0.73
CA ALA A 258 21.20 -10.05 -1.91
C ALA A 258 22.03 -8.95 -2.55
N ASN A 259 21.83 -8.74 -3.85
CA ASN A 259 22.42 -7.60 -4.56
C ASN A 259 21.63 -6.31 -4.29
N ILE A 260 20.31 -6.43 -4.19
CA ILE A 260 19.38 -5.32 -4.00
C ILE A 260 18.44 -5.66 -2.85
N VAL A 261 18.13 -4.67 -1.99
CA VAL A 261 17.15 -4.80 -0.91
C VAL A 261 16.03 -3.81 -1.09
N ILE A 262 14.77 -4.25 -0.90
CA ILE A 262 13.58 -3.39 -0.90
C ILE A 262 12.93 -3.40 0.48
N LEU A 263 12.92 -2.26 1.18
CA LEU A 263 12.26 -2.09 2.47
C LEU A 263 10.78 -1.74 2.28
N ALA A 264 9.92 -2.71 2.53
CA ALA A 264 8.45 -2.58 2.49
C ALA A 264 7.80 -2.78 3.87
N VAL A 265 8.51 -2.41 4.93
CA VAL A 265 8.17 -2.69 6.34
C VAL A 265 7.06 -1.82 6.93
N GLY A 266 6.43 -0.98 6.11
CA GLY A 266 5.45 -0.01 6.58
C GLY A 266 6.10 1.09 7.44
N PRO A 267 5.60 1.38 8.66
CA PRO A 267 6.26 2.35 9.54
C PRO A 267 7.59 1.89 10.12
N GLY A 268 7.87 0.58 10.11
CA GLY A 268 9.14 0.00 10.58
C GLY A 268 9.40 0.06 12.09
N ASN A 269 8.72 0.95 12.80
CA ASN A 269 8.96 1.23 14.21
C ASN A 269 7.98 0.53 15.15
N ALA A 270 8.33 0.55 16.43
CA ALA A 270 7.45 0.10 17.50
C ALA A 270 6.18 0.98 17.61
N PRO A 271 5.09 0.44 18.13
CA PRO A 271 3.89 1.21 18.44
C PRO A 271 4.16 2.37 19.38
N SER A 272 3.59 3.55 19.10
CA SER A 272 3.74 4.74 19.93
C SER A 272 2.81 4.68 21.14
N ILE A 273 3.31 4.18 22.27
CA ILE A 273 2.61 4.22 23.56
C ILE A 273 3.19 5.38 24.36
N PRO A 274 2.36 6.33 24.85
CA PRO A 274 2.86 7.44 25.62
C PRO A 274 3.50 6.95 26.92
N SER A 275 4.61 7.60 27.33
CA SER A 275 5.20 7.36 28.64
C SER A 275 4.29 7.94 29.71
N LEU A 276 3.73 7.09 30.57
CA LEU A 276 2.77 7.45 31.60
C LEU A 276 3.21 6.90 32.96
N SER A 277 3.00 7.70 34.00
CA SER A 277 3.22 7.25 35.38
C SER A 277 2.27 6.10 35.71
N GLY A 278 2.83 5.00 36.20
CA GLY A 278 2.08 3.80 36.60
C GLY A 278 1.73 2.84 35.44
N LEU A 279 2.20 3.08 34.23
CA LEU A 279 2.05 2.14 33.11
C LEU A 279 3.19 1.12 33.14
N PRO A 280 2.89 -0.20 33.34
CA PRO A 280 3.92 -1.23 33.36
C PRO A 280 4.60 -1.40 32.00
N THR A 281 5.87 -1.78 32.00
CA THR A 281 6.64 -2.21 30.83
C THR A 281 7.09 -3.66 31.01
N PRO A 282 7.21 -4.48 29.94
CA PRO A 282 7.00 -4.16 28.53
C PRO A 282 5.53 -4.22 28.07
N SER A 283 5.30 -3.66 26.87
CA SER A 283 4.03 -3.81 26.14
C SER A 283 4.11 -5.02 25.18
N PRO A 284 3.01 -5.81 24.96
CA PRO A 284 1.69 -5.70 25.60
C PRO A 284 1.68 -6.25 27.03
N HIS A 285 0.76 -5.74 27.84
CA HIS A 285 0.52 -6.16 29.21
C HIS A 285 -0.91 -6.72 29.36
N GLU A 286 -1.20 -7.52 30.42
CA GLU A 286 -2.55 -8.08 30.58
C GLU A 286 -3.65 -7.02 30.70
N GLY A 287 -3.33 -5.83 31.19
CA GLY A 287 -4.27 -4.70 31.36
C GLY A 287 -4.32 -3.74 30.17
N TYR A 288 -3.38 -3.78 29.23
CA TYR A 288 -3.39 -2.88 28.08
C TYR A 288 -2.67 -3.45 26.85
N THR A 289 -2.96 -2.84 25.69
CA THR A 289 -2.24 -3.11 24.43
C THR A 289 -2.27 -1.91 23.52
N HIS A 290 -1.36 -1.90 22.55
CA HIS A 290 -1.50 -1.02 21.39
C HIS A 290 -2.34 -1.68 20.28
N ALA A 291 -3.13 -0.89 19.54
CA ALA A 291 -4.00 -1.38 18.48
C ALA A 291 -3.30 -2.32 17.47
N MET A 292 -2.05 -2.03 17.11
CA MET A 292 -1.28 -2.85 16.16
C MET A 292 -0.82 -4.20 16.73
N GLN A 293 -0.86 -4.38 18.05
CA GLN A 293 -0.46 -5.60 18.77
C GLN A 293 -1.63 -6.48 19.16
N VAL A 294 -2.87 -6.04 18.91
CA VAL A 294 -4.08 -6.79 19.27
C VAL A 294 -4.11 -8.11 18.53
N LYS A 295 -4.16 -9.22 19.28
CA LYS A 295 -4.35 -10.57 18.75
C LYS A 295 -5.80 -11.06 18.96
N GLN A 296 -6.40 -10.72 20.08
CA GLN A 296 -7.78 -11.03 20.43
C GLN A 296 -8.43 -9.82 21.08
N PHE A 297 -9.69 -9.53 20.73
CA PHE A 297 -10.43 -8.39 21.25
C PHE A 297 -11.90 -8.75 21.48
N PRO A 298 -12.54 -8.42 22.63
CA PRO A 298 -11.85 -7.97 23.84
C PRO A 298 -10.91 -9.04 24.40
N PRO A 299 -9.99 -8.68 25.32
CA PRO A 299 -9.07 -9.65 25.90
C PRO A 299 -9.82 -10.69 26.76
N PRO A 300 -9.23 -11.87 27.04
CA PRO A 300 -9.92 -12.99 27.65
C PRO A 300 -10.59 -12.67 28.99
N HIS A 301 -9.94 -11.89 29.86
CA HIS A 301 -10.51 -11.53 31.18
C HIS A 301 -11.73 -10.60 31.06
N VAL A 302 -11.73 -9.66 30.08
CA VAL A 302 -12.91 -8.82 29.81
C VAL A 302 -14.02 -9.67 29.19
N ALA A 303 -13.70 -10.56 28.25
CA ALA A 303 -14.67 -11.48 27.66
C ALA A 303 -15.32 -12.38 28.69
N ALA A 304 -14.57 -12.86 29.71
CA ALA A 304 -15.11 -13.63 30.84
C ALA A 304 -16.08 -12.82 31.69
N LYS A 305 -15.75 -11.52 31.98
CA LYS A 305 -16.68 -10.63 32.70
C LYS A 305 -17.98 -10.40 31.92
N ILE A 306 -17.88 -10.19 30.61
CA ILE A 306 -19.05 -10.03 29.70
C ILE A 306 -19.92 -11.29 29.73
N LYS A 307 -19.31 -12.49 29.62
CA LYS A 307 -20.03 -13.78 29.70
C LYS A 307 -20.72 -13.96 31.04
N ALA A 308 -20.10 -13.49 32.13
CA ALA A 308 -20.68 -13.48 33.48
C ALA A 308 -21.70 -12.33 33.71
N ARG A 309 -22.09 -11.59 32.69
CA ARG A 309 -23.00 -10.43 32.75
C ARG A 309 -22.56 -9.33 33.73
N ARG A 310 -21.26 -9.21 33.98
CA ARG A 310 -20.70 -8.13 34.80
C ARG A 310 -20.47 -6.89 33.96
N SER A 311 -20.66 -5.71 34.54
CA SER A 311 -20.35 -4.44 33.89
C SER A 311 -18.86 -4.36 33.57
N THR A 312 -18.53 -3.84 32.38
CA THR A 312 -17.16 -3.70 31.92
C THR A 312 -16.94 -2.30 31.31
N ASN A 313 -15.80 -1.68 31.66
CA ASN A 313 -15.39 -0.38 31.16
C ASN A 313 -14.09 -0.51 30.42
N MET A 314 -14.02 0.00 29.19
CA MET A 314 -12.78 0.07 28.41
C MET A 314 -12.37 1.51 28.18
N LEU A 315 -11.07 1.76 28.19
CA LEU A 315 -10.48 3.04 27.84
C LEU A 315 -9.76 2.91 26.49
N ILE A 316 -10.13 3.75 25.53
CA ILE A 316 -9.46 3.81 24.22
C ILE A 316 -8.84 5.19 24.06
N VAL A 317 -7.53 5.23 23.77
CA VAL A 317 -6.77 6.46 23.63
C VAL A 317 -6.39 6.65 22.17
N GLY A 318 -6.93 7.68 21.53
CA GLY A 318 -6.62 8.03 20.14
C GLY A 318 -7.76 8.76 19.44
N GLY A 319 -7.43 9.63 18.48
CA GLY A 319 -8.39 10.45 17.72
C GLY A 319 -8.60 10.01 16.26
N GLY A 320 -8.07 8.85 15.87
CA GLY A 320 -8.14 8.34 14.50
C GLY A 320 -9.29 7.37 14.24
N LEU A 321 -9.35 6.87 13.00
CA LEU A 321 -10.36 5.88 12.59
C LEU A 321 -10.29 4.61 13.43
N THR A 322 -9.10 4.09 13.69
CA THR A 322 -8.87 2.85 14.46
C THR A 322 -9.46 2.92 15.86
N SER A 323 -9.36 4.08 16.54
CA SER A 323 -9.92 4.22 17.89
C SER A 323 -11.45 4.10 17.89
N VAL A 324 -12.12 4.68 16.90
CA VAL A 324 -13.59 4.58 16.78
C VAL A 324 -14.04 3.21 16.32
N GLN A 325 -13.29 2.56 15.43
CA GLN A 325 -13.55 1.17 15.02
C GLN A 325 -13.46 0.22 16.22
N LEU A 326 -12.43 0.36 17.05
CA LEU A 326 -12.27 -0.45 18.26
C LEU A 326 -13.35 -0.14 19.29
N ALA A 327 -13.78 1.12 19.45
CA ALA A 327 -14.86 1.51 20.34
C ALA A 327 -16.20 0.88 19.90
N ASP A 328 -16.55 0.96 18.63
CA ASP A 328 -17.72 0.32 18.04
C ASP A 328 -17.68 -1.21 18.22
N LEU A 329 -16.52 -1.81 17.92
CA LEU A 329 -16.32 -3.25 18.08
C LEU A 329 -16.45 -3.70 19.55
N ALA A 330 -15.91 -2.93 20.51
CA ALA A 330 -16.04 -3.22 21.93
C ALA A 330 -17.52 -3.28 22.34
N ILE A 331 -18.30 -2.28 21.96
CA ILE A 331 -19.74 -2.25 22.24
C ILE A 331 -20.48 -3.41 21.56
N LYS A 332 -20.19 -3.70 20.31
CA LYS A 332 -20.78 -4.85 19.58
C LYS A 332 -20.45 -6.20 20.23
N ARG A 333 -19.30 -6.32 20.88
CA ARG A 333 -18.86 -7.54 21.60
C ARG A 333 -19.28 -7.57 23.07
N GLY A 334 -20.11 -6.61 23.50
CA GLY A 334 -20.77 -6.64 24.79
C GLY A 334 -20.09 -5.86 25.93
N VAL A 335 -19.06 -5.05 25.61
CA VAL A 335 -18.50 -4.10 26.58
C VAL A 335 -19.58 -3.09 26.97
N SER A 336 -19.78 -2.90 28.30
CA SER A 336 -20.88 -2.08 28.82
C SER A 336 -20.67 -0.60 28.50
N LYS A 337 -19.44 -0.08 28.66
CA LYS A 337 -19.12 1.30 28.41
C LYS A 337 -17.68 1.47 27.91
N VAL A 338 -17.50 2.37 26.95
CA VAL A 338 -16.19 2.77 26.43
C VAL A 338 -15.95 4.24 26.75
N HIS A 339 -14.80 4.57 27.31
CA HIS A 339 -14.30 5.93 27.43
C HIS A 339 -13.30 6.16 26.27
N LEU A 340 -13.60 7.11 25.39
CA LEU A 340 -12.77 7.43 24.24
C LEU A 340 -12.08 8.79 24.45
N LEU A 341 -10.76 8.76 24.65
CA LEU A 341 -9.94 9.96 24.86
C LEU A 341 -9.30 10.42 23.56
N MET A 342 -9.48 11.67 23.22
CA MET A 342 -8.87 12.33 22.08
C MET A 342 -8.09 13.58 22.53
N ARG A 343 -6.78 13.63 22.25
CA ARG A 343 -5.92 14.78 22.59
C ARG A 343 -6.36 16.08 21.94
N GLY A 344 -6.92 16.01 20.75
CA GLY A 344 -7.38 17.17 19.98
C GLY A 344 -8.87 17.09 19.63
N PRO A 345 -9.33 17.98 18.74
CA PRO A 345 -10.71 17.97 18.26
C PRO A 345 -10.99 16.73 17.40
N LEU A 346 -12.25 16.36 17.31
CA LEU A 346 -12.72 15.33 16.41
C LEU A 346 -12.64 15.81 14.96
N LYS A 347 -11.93 15.07 14.10
CA LYS A 347 -11.76 15.37 12.68
C LYS A 347 -12.45 14.33 11.80
N VAL A 348 -13.17 14.81 10.78
CA VAL A 348 -13.88 13.96 9.82
C VAL A 348 -13.33 14.20 8.43
N LYS A 349 -12.77 13.15 7.81
CA LYS A 349 -12.27 13.16 6.42
C LYS A 349 -12.68 11.86 5.73
N TYR A 350 -12.92 11.89 4.44
CA TYR A 350 -13.19 10.68 3.65
C TYR A 350 -11.96 9.77 3.64
N PHE A 351 -10.80 10.33 3.36
CA PHE A 351 -9.51 9.65 3.32
C PHE A 351 -8.62 10.12 4.47
N ASP A 352 -7.48 9.52 4.64
CA ASP A 352 -6.49 9.90 5.65
C ASP A 352 -5.65 11.11 5.23
N VAL A 353 -5.78 11.54 3.98
CA VAL A 353 -5.30 12.80 3.43
C VAL A 353 -6.47 13.67 3.00
N ASP A 354 -6.22 14.95 2.77
CA ASP A 354 -7.24 15.87 2.27
C ASP A 354 -7.67 15.47 0.84
N LEU A 355 -8.92 15.80 0.48
CA LEU A 355 -9.52 15.39 -0.79
C LEU A 355 -8.75 15.94 -2.00
N ASP A 356 -8.10 17.09 -1.86
CA ASP A 356 -7.30 17.71 -2.91
C ASP A 356 -6.07 16.88 -3.32
N TRP A 357 -5.64 15.96 -2.48
CA TRP A 357 -4.58 14.99 -2.78
C TRP A 357 -5.08 13.71 -3.44
N VAL A 358 -6.39 13.52 -3.52
CA VAL A 358 -7.02 12.31 -4.06
C VAL A 358 -7.83 12.62 -5.31
N GLY A 359 -8.53 13.77 -5.32
CA GLY A 359 -9.43 14.19 -6.37
C GLY A 359 -8.73 14.86 -7.56
N LYS A 360 -9.49 15.68 -8.27
CA LYS A 360 -9.04 16.32 -9.52
C LYS A 360 -7.87 17.29 -9.37
N PHE A 361 -7.65 17.82 -8.17
CA PHE A 361 -6.50 18.71 -7.89
C PHE A 361 -5.23 17.94 -7.53
N ARG A 362 -5.28 16.61 -7.48
CA ARG A 362 -4.15 15.75 -7.11
C ARG A 362 -2.88 16.08 -7.89
N ASN A 363 -2.99 16.20 -9.20
CA ASN A 363 -1.80 16.44 -10.06
C ASN A 363 -1.15 17.79 -9.76
N PHE A 364 -1.96 18.82 -9.46
CA PHE A 364 -1.44 20.13 -9.07
C PHE A 364 -0.67 20.05 -7.74
N ASN A 365 -1.26 19.42 -6.72
CA ASN A 365 -0.60 19.28 -5.43
C ASN A 365 0.64 18.39 -5.49
N GLN A 366 0.60 17.33 -6.30
CA GLN A 366 1.78 16.50 -6.55
C GLN A 366 2.90 17.26 -7.27
N ALA A 367 2.57 18.06 -8.28
CA ALA A 367 3.56 18.89 -8.97
C ALA A 367 4.20 19.90 -8.00
N ALA A 368 3.39 20.58 -7.17
CA ALA A 368 3.90 21.49 -6.13
C ALA A 368 4.81 20.75 -5.13
N PHE A 369 4.42 19.54 -4.71
CA PHE A 369 5.21 18.72 -3.80
C PHE A 369 6.58 18.33 -4.40
N TRP A 370 6.62 17.91 -5.66
CA TRP A 370 7.87 17.52 -6.32
C TRP A 370 8.72 18.71 -6.73
N SER A 371 8.13 19.91 -6.83
CA SER A 371 8.85 21.15 -7.11
C SER A 371 9.33 21.86 -5.83
N ALA A 372 9.06 21.30 -4.64
CA ALA A 372 9.56 21.85 -3.39
C ALA A 372 11.10 21.77 -3.34
N ASP A 373 11.74 22.83 -2.87
CA ASP A 373 13.19 22.95 -2.88
C ASP A 373 13.85 22.07 -1.82
N THR A 374 13.17 21.87 -0.66
CA THR A 374 13.73 21.15 0.48
C THR A 374 12.85 20.01 0.98
N ASP A 375 13.45 19.06 1.71
CA ASP A 375 12.73 17.96 2.33
C ASP A 375 11.91 18.42 3.54
N GLU A 376 12.28 19.52 4.20
CA GLU A 376 11.52 20.16 5.26
C GLU A 376 10.17 20.69 4.71
N GLU A 377 10.18 21.34 3.57
CA GLU A 377 8.96 21.81 2.89
C GLU A 377 8.05 20.62 2.52
N ARG A 378 8.63 19.56 1.96
CA ARG A 378 7.90 18.31 1.65
C ARG A 378 7.28 17.71 2.91
N PHE A 379 8.04 17.67 4.01
CA PHE A 379 7.54 17.15 5.28
C PHE A 379 6.39 18.01 5.84
N GLU A 380 6.48 19.33 5.75
CA GLU A 380 5.40 20.23 6.14
C GLU A 380 4.15 19.99 5.31
N MET A 381 4.26 19.89 3.98
CA MET A 381 3.14 19.57 3.09
C MET A 381 2.49 18.21 3.45
N ILE A 382 3.28 17.17 3.78
CA ILE A 382 2.77 15.88 4.26
C ILE A 382 1.98 16.07 5.56
N THR A 383 2.54 16.80 6.50
CA THR A 383 1.95 17.04 7.82
C THR A 383 0.62 17.79 7.69
N GLN A 384 0.56 18.81 6.85
CA GLN A 384 -0.64 19.59 6.56
C GLN A 384 -1.71 18.72 5.86
N ALA A 385 -1.35 17.98 4.83
CA ALA A 385 -2.26 17.12 4.08
C ALA A 385 -2.88 16.01 4.94
N ARG A 386 -2.12 15.43 5.85
CA ARG A 386 -2.60 14.38 6.76
C ARG A 386 -3.29 14.96 7.99
N ASN A 387 -2.75 16.02 8.56
CA ASN A 387 -3.30 16.78 9.69
C ASN A 387 -3.79 15.91 10.87
N GLY A 388 -3.04 14.87 11.21
CA GLY A 388 -3.32 13.96 12.31
C GLY A 388 -4.43 12.94 12.06
N GLY A 389 -4.88 12.29 13.14
CA GLY A 389 -5.92 11.25 13.05
C GLY A 389 -7.29 11.82 12.70
N SER A 390 -8.02 11.13 11.82
CA SER A 390 -9.37 11.48 11.42
C SER A 390 -10.22 10.23 11.21
N MET A 391 -11.54 10.35 11.30
CA MET A 391 -12.49 9.28 11.02
C MET A 391 -13.31 9.57 9.76
N THR A 392 -13.90 8.54 9.17
CA THR A 392 -14.80 8.71 8.02
C THR A 392 -16.17 9.24 8.45
N PRO A 393 -16.96 9.87 7.54
CA PRO A 393 -18.32 10.30 7.83
C PRO A 393 -19.22 9.15 8.32
N ARG A 394 -18.99 7.91 7.87
CA ARG A 394 -19.69 6.72 8.34
C ARG A 394 -19.42 6.47 9.82
N TYR A 395 -18.15 6.44 10.21
CA TYR A 395 -17.79 6.20 11.62
C TYR A 395 -18.12 7.36 12.54
N ARG A 396 -18.22 8.58 12.01
CA ARG A 396 -18.78 9.71 12.76
C ARG A 396 -20.23 9.45 13.16
N LYS A 397 -21.07 8.98 12.24
CA LYS A 397 -22.48 8.65 12.54
C LYS A 397 -22.60 7.51 13.55
N ILE A 398 -21.74 6.49 13.44
CA ILE A 398 -21.70 5.37 14.40
C ILE A 398 -21.31 5.87 15.80
N LEU A 399 -20.27 6.70 15.87
CA LEU A 399 -19.83 7.28 17.15
C LEU A 399 -20.95 8.13 17.80
N ASP A 400 -21.60 9.01 17.02
CA ASP A 400 -22.70 9.85 17.52
C ASP A 400 -23.85 9.01 18.07
N ALA A 401 -24.20 7.91 17.42
CA ALA A 401 -25.23 6.98 17.91
C ALA A 401 -24.84 6.31 19.24
N HIS A 402 -23.58 5.89 19.38
CA HIS A 402 -23.09 5.31 20.65
C HIS A 402 -22.99 6.35 21.78
N VAL A 403 -22.61 7.59 21.47
CA VAL A 403 -22.60 8.68 22.42
C VAL A 403 -24.02 9.01 22.88
N ALA A 404 -24.99 9.13 21.95
CA ALA A 404 -26.39 9.38 22.26
C ALA A 404 -27.02 8.27 23.11
N SER A 405 -26.62 7.01 22.90
CA SER A 405 -27.09 5.87 23.73
C SER A 405 -26.35 5.72 25.06
N GLY A 406 -25.39 6.61 25.39
CA GLY A 406 -24.60 6.55 26.62
C GLY A 406 -23.57 5.43 26.70
N LYS A 407 -23.41 4.62 25.63
CA LYS A 407 -22.45 3.50 25.56
C LYS A 407 -21.01 3.97 25.37
N ILE A 408 -20.78 5.10 24.72
CA ILE A 408 -19.47 5.75 24.59
C ILE A 408 -19.49 7.09 25.27
N ALA A 409 -18.54 7.32 26.18
CA ALA A 409 -18.21 8.65 26.70
C ALA A 409 -17.04 9.20 25.90
N LEU A 410 -17.31 10.24 25.11
CA LEU A 410 -16.30 10.89 24.28
C LEU A 410 -15.69 12.09 25.02
N HIS A 411 -14.36 12.09 25.15
CA HIS A 411 -13.59 13.15 25.82
C HIS A 411 -12.57 13.71 24.81
N THR A 412 -12.90 14.86 24.23
CA THR A 412 -11.97 15.60 23.34
C THR A 412 -11.09 16.53 24.16
N HIS A 413 -9.95 16.96 23.58
CA HIS A 413 -8.96 17.80 24.25
C HIS A 413 -8.49 17.23 25.61
N THR A 414 -8.46 15.88 25.70
CA THR A 414 -8.19 15.18 26.94
C THR A 414 -7.07 14.18 26.71
N THR A 415 -6.03 14.21 27.55
CA THR A 415 -4.92 13.28 27.56
C THR A 415 -4.91 12.43 28.83
N LEU A 416 -4.46 11.19 28.72
CA LEU A 416 -4.22 10.32 29.85
C LEU A 416 -2.90 10.76 30.53
N CYS A 417 -2.92 10.97 31.86
CA CYS A 417 -1.76 11.48 32.61
C CYS A 417 -1.12 10.39 33.47
N SER A 418 -1.93 9.62 34.21
CA SER A 418 -1.42 8.51 35.05
C SER A 418 -2.47 7.46 35.26
N VAL A 419 -2.01 6.25 35.55
CA VAL A 419 -2.86 5.08 35.84
C VAL A 419 -2.21 4.25 36.96
N SER A 420 -3.00 3.43 37.66
CA SER A 420 -2.50 2.44 38.62
C SER A 420 -3.13 1.08 38.31
N TRP A 421 -2.31 0.07 38.06
CA TRP A 421 -2.77 -1.30 37.84
C TRP A 421 -2.89 -2.05 39.14
N ASP A 422 -4.06 -2.58 39.41
CA ASP A 422 -4.31 -3.50 40.53
C ASP A 422 -4.36 -4.94 39.97
N ALA A 423 -3.33 -5.72 40.29
CA ALA A 423 -3.16 -7.09 39.80
C ALA A 423 -4.21 -8.06 40.33
N ASP A 424 -4.70 -7.83 41.56
CA ASP A 424 -5.68 -8.72 42.23
C ASP A 424 -7.07 -8.59 41.59
N SER A 425 -7.53 -7.36 41.40
CA SER A 425 -8.83 -7.08 40.78
C SER A 425 -8.77 -7.09 39.24
N LYS A 426 -7.58 -7.05 38.66
CA LYS A 426 -7.33 -6.85 37.21
C LYS A 426 -8.05 -5.62 36.68
N LEU A 427 -7.85 -4.51 37.38
CA LEU A 427 -8.44 -3.20 37.03
C LEU A 427 -7.39 -2.10 37.04
N TRP A 428 -7.58 -1.13 36.19
CA TRP A 428 -6.92 0.16 36.24
C TRP A 428 -7.69 1.06 37.20
N THR A 429 -7.04 1.47 38.25
CA THR A 429 -7.57 2.41 39.25
C THR A 429 -6.85 3.73 39.16
N ASN A 430 -7.36 4.78 39.81
CA ASN A 430 -6.73 6.12 39.81
C ASN A 430 -6.38 6.64 38.40
N VAL A 431 -7.26 6.43 37.45
CA VAL A 431 -7.09 6.90 36.06
C VAL A 431 -7.23 8.43 36.05
N LYS A 432 -6.09 9.16 35.91
CA LYS A 432 -6.06 10.61 35.87
C LYS A 432 -5.92 11.11 34.42
N VAL A 433 -6.70 12.10 34.08
CA VAL A 433 -6.68 12.76 32.77
C VAL A 433 -6.41 14.25 32.93
N SER A 434 -6.06 14.94 31.85
CA SER A 434 -5.71 16.38 31.86
C SER A 434 -6.88 17.33 32.11
N THR A 435 -8.08 16.80 32.25
CA THR A 435 -9.31 17.56 32.54
C THR A 435 -9.92 17.07 33.85
N ASP A 436 -10.81 17.85 34.47
CA ASP A 436 -11.47 17.53 35.75
C ASP A 436 -12.57 16.45 35.60
N ILE A 437 -12.37 15.49 34.72
CA ILE A 437 -13.33 14.42 34.47
C ILE A 437 -12.93 13.18 35.30
N ALA A 438 -13.85 12.67 36.10
CA ALA A 438 -13.65 11.41 36.78
C ALA A 438 -13.81 10.23 35.81
N ILE A 439 -12.77 9.43 35.63
CA ILE A 439 -12.82 8.17 34.90
C ILE A 439 -13.00 7.04 35.91
N PRO A 440 -13.99 6.13 35.75
CA PRO A 440 -14.18 5.00 36.65
C PRO A 440 -13.03 3.99 36.54
N ALA A 441 -13.04 2.95 37.36
CA ALA A 441 -12.14 1.82 37.21
C ALA A 441 -12.32 1.19 35.81
N ILE A 442 -11.19 0.91 35.12
CA ILE A 442 -11.14 0.45 33.75
C ILE A 442 -10.62 -0.99 33.68
N ASP A 443 -11.33 -1.85 32.97
CA ASP A 443 -10.94 -3.25 32.77
C ASP A 443 -9.77 -3.42 31.79
N TYR A 444 -9.69 -2.55 30.77
CA TYR A 444 -8.66 -2.65 29.76
C TYR A 444 -8.41 -1.33 29.04
N ILE A 445 -7.14 -1.04 28.75
CA ILE A 445 -6.75 0.17 27.99
C ILE A 445 -6.25 -0.25 26.60
N VAL A 446 -6.73 0.45 25.57
CA VAL A 446 -6.22 0.29 24.19
C VAL A 446 -5.64 1.60 23.69
N PHE A 447 -4.38 1.58 23.35
CA PHE A 447 -3.71 2.71 22.73
C PHE A 447 -3.86 2.61 21.20
N ALA A 448 -4.64 3.49 20.61
CA ALA A 448 -4.78 3.70 19.17
C ALA A 448 -4.04 5.00 18.75
N THR A 449 -2.86 5.18 19.29
CA THR A 449 -2.03 6.40 19.20
C THR A 449 -1.14 6.46 17.96
N GLY A 450 -1.24 5.44 17.11
CA GLY A 450 -0.48 5.34 15.86
C GLY A 450 0.91 4.77 16.06
N ILE A 451 1.70 4.84 15.00
CA ILE A 451 3.11 4.45 14.99
C ILE A 451 3.89 5.69 14.54
N GLN A 452 4.87 6.07 15.30
CA GLN A 452 5.82 7.08 14.89
C GLN A 452 6.75 6.46 13.85
N SER A 453 6.97 7.14 12.73
CA SER A 453 7.96 6.72 11.73
C SER A 453 9.24 7.47 12.01
N ASP A 454 10.30 6.75 12.30
CA ASP A 454 11.60 7.30 12.57
C ASP A 454 12.67 6.29 12.13
N ILE A 455 13.26 6.57 10.97
CA ILE A 455 14.28 5.71 10.36
C ILE A 455 15.50 5.56 11.28
N GLY A 456 15.87 6.61 12.00
CA GLY A 456 16.99 6.65 12.91
C GLY A 456 16.88 5.69 14.10
N THR A 457 15.66 5.24 14.42
CA THR A 457 15.41 4.34 15.58
C THR A 457 15.03 2.92 15.18
N ILE A 458 15.08 2.58 13.89
CA ILE A 458 14.78 1.21 13.44
C ILE A 458 15.98 0.30 13.80
N PRO A 459 15.77 -0.72 14.66
CA PRO A 459 16.90 -1.46 15.23
C PRO A 459 17.75 -2.18 14.19
N PHE A 460 17.14 -2.80 13.19
CA PHE A 460 17.86 -3.60 12.18
C PHE A 460 18.56 -2.76 11.11
N LEU A 461 18.41 -1.44 11.11
CA LEU A 461 19.10 -0.52 10.20
C LEU A 461 20.30 0.19 10.85
N GLN A 462 20.59 -0.04 12.13
CA GLN A 462 21.63 0.69 12.84
C GLN A 462 23.02 0.45 12.25
N THR A 463 23.35 -0.78 11.87
CA THR A 463 24.64 -1.12 11.23
C THR A 463 24.76 -0.43 9.88
N LEU A 464 23.71 -0.49 9.05
CA LEU A 464 23.70 0.18 7.74
C LEU A 464 23.86 1.70 7.89
N GLN A 465 23.18 2.32 8.85
CA GLN A 465 23.29 3.76 9.09
C GLN A 465 24.67 4.19 9.60
N GLN A 466 25.38 3.31 10.30
CA GLN A 466 26.77 3.57 10.69
C GLN A 466 27.73 3.46 9.50
N GLN A 467 27.49 2.51 8.60
CA GLN A 467 28.30 2.31 7.39
C GLN A 467 27.98 3.36 6.31
N HIS A 468 26.71 3.64 6.09
CA HIS A 468 26.17 4.52 5.07
C HIS A 468 25.12 5.47 5.69
N PRO A 469 25.57 6.55 6.34
CA PRO A 469 24.67 7.51 7.00
C PRO A 469 23.71 8.16 6.00
N ILE A 470 22.45 8.37 6.40
CA ILE A 470 21.46 9.12 5.63
C ILE A 470 20.81 10.18 6.51
N ASP A 471 20.61 11.36 5.96
CA ASP A 471 19.83 12.41 6.62
C ASP A 471 18.33 12.06 6.67
N TYR A 472 17.61 12.63 7.64
CA TYR A 472 16.17 12.42 7.77
C TYR A 472 15.47 13.66 8.31
N VAL A 473 14.26 13.91 7.80
CA VAL A 473 13.39 15.01 8.20
C VAL A 473 12.11 14.45 8.80
N GLY A 474 11.81 14.83 10.04
CA GLY A 474 10.65 14.31 10.75
C GLY A 474 10.63 12.79 10.91
N GLY A 475 11.81 12.16 10.95
CA GLY A 475 12.00 10.71 11.02
C GLY A 475 11.86 9.97 9.67
N LEU A 476 11.64 10.69 8.56
CA LEU A 476 11.60 10.13 7.21
C LEU A 476 12.97 10.32 6.53
N PRO A 477 13.54 9.28 5.90
CA PRO A 477 14.86 9.37 5.25
C PRO A 477 14.81 10.27 4.01
N CYS A 478 15.89 11.03 3.79
CA CYS A 478 16.13 11.86 2.61
C CYS A 478 16.70 11.01 1.47
N LEU A 479 15.88 10.06 0.97
CA LEU A 479 16.23 9.20 -0.15
C LEU A 479 16.52 10.01 -1.41
N ASN A 480 17.25 9.42 -2.37
CA ASN A 480 17.32 10.00 -3.70
C ASN A 480 15.95 9.93 -4.44
N ASP A 481 15.86 10.49 -5.65
CA ASP A 481 14.60 10.53 -6.40
C ASP A 481 14.11 9.14 -6.84
N ASP A 482 14.99 8.16 -6.89
CA ASP A 482 14.72 6.77 -7.26
C ASP A 482 14.26 5.90 -6.08
N LEU A 483 14.05 6.52 -4.92
CA LEU A 483 13.71 5.86 -3.65
C LEU A 483 14.84 4.99 -3.09
N MET A 484 16.06 5.20 -3.56
CA MET A 484 17.24 4.49 -3.11
C MET A 484 17.86 5.20 -1.91
N TRP A 485 18.52 4.45 -1.05
CA TRP A 485 19.19 4.95 0.17
C TRP A 485 20.23 5.99 -0.16
N ASP A 486 21.09 5.67 -1.10
CA ASP A 486 22.13 6.49 -1.69
C ASP A 486 22.43 5.96 -3.09
N ASP A 487 23.08 6.74 -3.95
CA ASP A 487 23.42 6.34 -5.33
C ASP A 487 24.32 5.10 -5.40
N ASP A 488 25.12 4.86 -4.36
CA ASP A 488 26.02 3.70 -4.24
C ASP A 488 25.45 2.56 -3.39
N VAL A 489 24.27 2.71 -2.77
CA VAL A 489 23.67 1.72 -1.88
C VAL A 489 22.29 1.31 -2.39
N PRO A 490 22.17 0.19 -3.13
CA PRO A 490 20.92 -0.22 -3.79
C PRO A 490 19.90 -0.81 -2.80
N LEU A 491 19.61 -0.06 -1.72
CA LEU A 491 18.54 -0.31 -0.78
C LEU A 491 17.40 0.66 -1.08
N PHE A 492 16.33 0.13 -1.61
CA PHE A 492 15.12 0.90 -1.95
C PHE A 492 14.14 0.92 -0.79
N VAL A 493 13.44 2.02 -0.63
CA VAL A 493 12.45 2.19 0.44
C VAL A 493 11.09 2.52 -0.16
N THR A 494 10.03 1.85 0.29
CA THR A 494 8.67 2.12 -0.14
C THR A 494 7.69 2.29 1.03
N GLY A 495 6.48 2.72 0.72
CA GLY A 495 5.45 2.96 1.72
C GLY A 495 5.75 4.21 2.55
N ARG A 496 5.39 4.18 3.83
CA ARG A 496 5.40 5.36 4.69
C ARG A 496 6.77 6.03 4.84
N LEU A 497 7.83 5.23 4.89
CA LEU A 497 9.20 5.75 5.06
C LEU A 497 9.67 6.53 3.83
N ALA A 498 9.16 6.22 2.65
CA ALA A 498 9.46 6.97 1.42
C ALA A 498 8.59 8.24 1.24
N GLY A 499 8.03 8.76 2.32
CA GLY A 499 7.08 9.88 2.28
C GLY A 499 7.62 11.15 1.64
N LEU A 500 8.90 11.49 1.87
CA LEU A 500 9.54 12.70 1.30
C LEU A 500 9.66 12.66 -0.23
N ARG A 501 9.52 11.49 -0.85
CA ARG A 501 9.55 11.33 -2.32
C ARG A 501 8.19 10.94 -2.91
N LEU A 502 7.37 10.20 -2.17
CA LEU A 502 6.05 9.73 -2.63
C LEU A 502 4.88 10.64 -2.19
N GLY A 503 5.15 11.60 -1.32
CA GLY A 503 4.15 12.54 -0.83
C GLY A 503 3.21 11.98 0.24
N PRO A 504 2.14 12.73 0.59
CA PRO A 504 1.22 12.38 1.67
C PRO A 504 0.49 11.04 1.49
N GLY A 505 0.40 10.55 0.25
CA GLY A 505 -0.19 9.25 -0.10
C GLY A 505 0.72 8.05 0.12
N ALA A 506 1.99 8.25 0.47
CA ALA A 506 2.98 7.18 0.65
C ALA A 506 2.52 6.01 1.55
N PRO A 507 1.84 6.22 2.69
CA PRO A 507 1.36 5.13 3.52
C PRO A 507 0.15 4.36 2.97
N ASN A 508 -0.41 4.80 1.85
CA ASN A 508 -1.63 4.25 1.26
C ASN A 508 -1.31 3.28 0.11
N LEU A 509 -2.34 2.59 -0.39
CA LEU A 509 -2.21 1.69 -1.56
C LEU A 509 -1.71 2.43 -2.81
N VAL A 510 -2.05 3.71 -2.98
CA VAL A 510 -1.52 4.52 -4.09
C VAL A 510 -0.01 4.73 -3.97
N GLY A 511 0.48 5.00 -2.75
CA GLY A 511 1.92 5.13 -2.51
C GLY A 511 2.66 3.81 -2.70
N ALA A 512 2.06 2.68 -2.31
CA ALA A 512 2.61 1.35 -2.58
C ALA A 512 2.79 1.12 -4.09
N ARG A 513 1.79 1.47 -4.91
CA ARG A 513 1.87 1.30 -6.37
C ARG A 513 2.87 2.26 -7.03
N ILE A 514 2.84 3.54 -6.68
CA ILE A 514 3.79 4.52 -7.24
C ILE A 514 5.23 4.20 -6.82
N GLY A 515 5.42 3.79 -5.57
CA GLY A 515 6.72 3.36 -5.07
C GLY A 515 7.23 2.12 -5.80
N ALA A 516 6.36 1.12 -6.01
CA ALA A 516 6.70 -0.08 -6.78
C ALA A 516 7.12 0.24 -8.21
N GLU A 517 6.44 1.19 -8.86
CA GLU A 517 6.75 1.61 -10.23
C GLU A 517 8.15 2.24 -10.32
N ARG A 518 8.46 3.21 -9.44
CA ARG A 518 9.78 3.85 -9.41
C ARG A 518 10.89 2.85 -9.11
N ILE A 519 10.70 2.02 -8.09
CA ILE A 519 11.68 1.01 -7.68
C ILE A 519 11.96 0.03 -8.83
N ALA A 520 10.94 -0.45 -9.53
CA ALA A 520 11.13 -1.46 -10.56
C ALA A 520 12.01 -0.96 -11.71
N TRP A 521 11.86 0.28 -12.14
CA TRP A 521 12.72 0.85 -13.19
C TRP A 521 14.19 0.86 -12.75
N ASN A 522 14.45 1.30 -11.54
CA ASN A 522 15.81 1.41 -11.04
C ASN A 522 16.42 0.04 -10.66
N VAL A 523 15.63 -0.89 -10.17
CA VAL A 523 16.08 -2.29 -9.97
C VAL A 523 16.53 -2.91 -11.28
N GLU A 524 15.78 -2.71 -12.37
CA GLU A 524 16.18 -3.19 -13.70
C GLU A 524 17.52 -2.58 -14.14
N ASP A 525 17.72 -1.29 -13.89
CA ASP A 525 18.96 -0.59 -14.25
C ASP A 525 20.14 -1.02 -13.39
N GLU A 526 19.95 -1.22 -12.09
CA GLU A 526 20.98 -1.77 -11.20
C GLU A 526 21.37 -3.20 -11.60
N LEU A 527 20.41 -4.07 -11.92
CA LEU A 527 20.69 -5.43 -12.39
C LEU A 527 21.42 -5.45 -13.74
N LYS A 528 21.13 -4.51 -14.64
CA LYS A 528 21.88 -4.33 -15.89
C LYS A 528 23.33 -3.87 -15.64
N LYS A 529 23.56 -2.93 -14.71
CA LYS A 529 24.90 -2.51 -14.29
C LYS A 529 25.71 -3.68 -13.74
N MET A 530 25.05 -4.57 -13.00
CA MET A 530 25.66 -5.79 -12.44
C MET A 530 25.87 -6.93 -13.45
N GLY A 531 25.45 -6.73 -14.73
CA GLY A 531 25.56 -7.76 -15.77
C GLY A 531 24.59 -8.94 -15.60
N LYS A 532 23.58 -8.82 -14.74
CA LYS A 532 22.59 -9.87 -14.50
C LYS A 532 21.42 -9.83 -15.48
N LEU A 533 21.13 -8.69 -16.06
CA LEU A 533 20.22 -8.51 -17.18
C LEU A 533 21.06 -8.14 -18.42
N ASN A 534 20.81 -8.79 -19.56
CA ASN A 534 21.54 -8.52 -20.80
C ASN A 534 21.37 -7.05 -21.20
N LYS A 535 22.49 -6.36 -21.46
CA LYS A 535 22.52 -4.97 -21.96
C LYS A 535 21.86 -4.81 -23.34
N GLY A 536 21.47 -5.90 -24.00
CA GLY A 536 21.01 -5.96 -25.39
C GLY A 536 19.52 -6.21 -25.60
N MET A 537 18.70 -6.32 -24.56
CA MET A 537 17.24 -6.26 -24.70
C MET A 537 16.73 -4.83 -24.57
N ASP A 538 17.29 -3.92 -25.33
CA ASP A 538 16.51 -2.82 -25.87
C ASP A 538 15.43 -3.51 -26.71
N ARG A 539 14.17 -3.46 -26.30
CA ARG A 539 13.00 -4.12 -26.92
C ARG A 539 12.81 -3.77 -28.40
N ARG A 540 13.75 -3.01 -29.00
CA ARG A 540 13.80 -2.60 -30.40
C ARG A 540 14.51 -3.58 -31.33
N ASP A 541 15.37 -4.49 -30.80
CA ASP A 541 16.25 -5.33 -31.63
C ASP A 541 16.04 -6.84 -31.47
N SER A 542 15.11 -7.31 -30.66
CA SER A 542 14.75 -8.72 -30.67
C SER A 542 13.90 -9.00 -31.92
N GLY A 543 14.54 -9.47 -32.97
CA GLY A 543 13.87 -10.17 -34.07
C GLY A 543 13.18 -11.43 -33.54
N TYR A 544 12.18 -11.24 -32.72
CA TYR A 544 11.42 -12.30 -32.08
C TYR A 544 10.25 -12.66 -33.01
N GLU A 545 10.34 -13.79 -33.67
CA GLU A 545 9.21 -14.50 -34.28
C GLU A 545 8.33 -15.12 -33.15
N GLY A 546 7.82 -14.29 -32.25
CA GLY A 546 6.85 -14.66 -31.23
C GLY A 546 5.42 -14.52 -31.75
N ASN A 547 4.50 -15.29 -31.25
CA ASN A 547 3.10 -15.34 -31.64
C ASN A 547 2.48 -13.93 -31.76
N SER A 548 2.32 -13.51 -32.98
CA SER A 548 2.11 -12.13 -33.46
C SER A 548 0.87 -11.39 -32.92
N ALA A 549 -0.07 -12.07 -32.31
CA ALA A 549 -1.36 -11.46 -31.97
C ALA A 549 -1.29 -10.57 -30.70
N ASP A 550 -0.56 -10.98 -29.67
CA ASP A 550 -0.52 -10.23 -28.41
C ASP A 550 0.44 -9.04 -28.50
N GLU A 551 1.57 -9.17 -29.20
CA GLU A 551 2.48 -8.07 -29.50
C GLU A 551 1.84 -7.05 -30.44
N GLU A 552 1.08 -7.51 -31.42
CA GLU A 552 0.31 -6.63 -32.32
C GLU A 552 -0.75 -5.85 -31.53
N TYR A 553 -1.43 -6.47 -30.55
CA TYR A 553 -2.38 -5.77 -29.69
C TYR A 553 -1.73 -4.75 -28.76
N GLU A 554 -0.55 -5.03 -28.22
CA GLU A 554 0.21 -4.08 -27.40
C GLU A 554 0.71 -2.90 -28.21
N SER A 555 1.22 -3.13 -29.42
CA SER A 555 1.63 -2.09 -30.36
C SER A 555 0.45 -1.18 -30.70
N TYR A 556 -0.72 -1.73 -31.03
CA TYR A 556 -1.93 -0.94 -31.29
C TYR A 556 -2.43 -0.20 -30.05
N ALA A 557 -2.35 -0.79 -28.87
CA ALA A 557 -2.77 -0.18 -27.63
C ALA A 557 -1.88 1.00 -27.23
N SER A 558 -0.56 0.83 -27.36
CA SER A 558 0.44 1.85 -27.01
C SER A 558 0.57 2.94 -28.07
N ALA A 559 0.13 2.70 -29.30
CA ALA A 559 0.31 3.55 -30.48
C ALA A 559 1.80 3.97 -30.72
N ARG A 560 2.76 3.19 -30.21
CA ARG A 560 4.19 3.56 -30.23
C ARG A 560 4.76 3.67 -31.62
N GLU A 561 4.39 2.78 -32.53
CA GLU A 561 4.87 2.83 -33.92
C GLU A 561 4.28 3.98 -34.73
N ASN A 562 3.07 4.45 -34.40
CA ASN A 562 2.40 5.50 -35.18
C ASN A 562 2.71 6.93 -34.74
N ARG A 563 3.26 7.14 -33.54
CA ARG A 563 3.41 8.51 -32.99
C ARG A 563 4.59 9.27 -33.60
N PHE A 564 5.63 8.57 -34.01
CA PHE A 564 6.87 9.19 -34.51
C PHE A 564 7.38 8.62 -35.86
N ALA A 565 6.80 7.54 -36.37
CA ALA A 565 7.19 6.95 -37.64
C ALA A 565 7.01 7.94 -38.81
N GLY A 566 6.03 8.86 -38.69
CA GLY A 566 5.84 9.94 -39.68
C GLY A 566 6.90 11.06 -39.63
N LEU A 567 7.62 11.18 -38.49
CA LEU A 567 8.69 12.18 -38.36
C LEU A 567 10.05 11.63 -38.76
N ALA A 568 10.27 10.32 -38.70
CA ALA A 568 11.51 9.67 -39.14
C ALA A 568 11.69 9.67 -40.68
N GLY A 569 10.60 9.80 -41.46
CA GLY A 569 10.63 9.88 -42.91
C GLY A 569 10.75 11.30 -43.51
N MET A 570 10.88 12.34 -42.69
CA MET A 570 11.03 13.73 -43.14
C MET A 570 12.48 14.23 -43.15
N GLY A 571 13.46 13.34 -43.00
CA GLY A 571 14.90 13.67 -42.94
C GLY A 571 15.75 13.13 -44.08
N GLU A 572 15.17 12.77 -45.27
CA GLU A 572 15.90 12.51 -46.52
C GLU A 572 15.44 13.46 -47.62
#